data_e87c2e99767e498d7a7f59290907727b
#
_entry.id   e87c2e99767e498d7a7f59290907727b
#
_cell.length_a   1.000
_cell.length_b   1.000
_cell.length_c   1.000
_cell.angle_alpha   90.00
_cell.angle_beta   90.00
_cell.angle_gamma   90.00
#
_symmetry.space_group_name_H-M   'P 1'
#
loop_
_entity.id
_entity.type
_entity.pdbx_description
1 polymer ?
#
loop_
_entity_poly.entity_id
_entity_poly.type
_entity_poly.pdbx_seq_one_letter_code
_entity_poly.pdbx_strand_id
1 'polypeptide(L)'
;MIIYNVTISIHPEIEKEALAWLKDEHIPEVMSTNLFIEHHMYKVVESHIDRTHNSYAIQYHMESWDKFDKYTKNHADGLRQKTIEKYGENLLAFRTFLEKF
;
A
#
# COMPACT_ATOMS: atom_id res chain seq x y z
N MET A 1 -10.76 11.81 -10.28
CA MET A 1 -10.08 10.56 -9.88
C MET A 1 -9.15 10.84 -8.72
N ILE A 2 -9.29 10.11 -7.66
CA ILE A 2 -8.48 10.26 -6.46
C ILE A 2 -7.58 9.04 -6.35
N ILE A 3 -6.33 9.25 -5.95
CA ILE A 3 -5.36 8.17 -5.78
C ILE A 3 -5.06 8.01 -4.28
N TYR A 4 -5.31 6.82 -3.77
CA TYR A 4 -4.88 6.42 -2.45
C TYR A 4 -3.47 5.85 -2.58
N ASN A 5 -2.49 6.61 -2.11
CA ASN A 5 -1.08 6.26 -2.24
C ASN A 5 -0.56 5.71 -0.92
N VAL A 6 -0.05 4.49 -0.96
CA VAL A 6 0.57 3.85 0.19
C VAL A 6 2.06 3.70 -0.11
N THR A 7 2.89 4.46 0.58
CA THR A 7 4.34 4.31 0.48
C THR A 7 4.79 3.39 1.58
N ILE A 8 5.44 2.29 1.20
CA ILE A 8 5.94 1.31 2.14
C ILE A 8 7.46 1.37 2.20
N SER A 9 7.99 1.19 3.41
CA SER A 9 9.42 1.12 3.68
C SER A 9 9.71 -0.27 4.22
N ILE A 10 10.55 -1.04 3.52
CA ILE A 10 10.76 -2.46 3.80
C ILE A 10 12.20 -2.70 4.21
N HIS A 11 12.40 -3.41 5.34
CA HIS A 11 13.73 -3.84 5.77
C HIS A 11 14.33 -4.78 4.71
N PRO A 12 15.62 -4.60 4.33
CA PRO A 12 16.23 -5.41 3.26
C PRO A 12 16.14 -6.92 3.47
N GLU A 13 16.19 -7.38 4.71
CA GLU A 13 16.16 -8.82 5.02
C GLU A 13 14.85 -9.50 4.61
N ILE A 14 13.74 -8.76 4.59
CA ILE A 14 12.44 -9.32 4.24
C ILE A 14 11.94 -8.83 2.88
N GLU A 15 12.70 -8.01 2.19
CA GLU A 15 12.24 -7.31 0.99
C GLU A 15 11.70 -8.26 -0.08
N LYS A 16 12.46 -9.28 -0.43
CA LYS A 16 12.06 -10.23 -1.49
C LYS A 16 10.76 -10.94 -1.14
N GLU A 17 10.67 -11.44 0.09
CA GLU A 17 9.48 -12.13 0.57
C GLU A 17 8.28 -11.18 0.63
N ALA A 18 8.49 -9.98 1.19
CA ALA A 18 7.43 -9.00 1.33
C ALA A 18 6.88 -8.54 -0.01
N LEU A 19 7.74 -8.31 -1.01
CA LEU A 19 7.30 -7.94 -2.35
C LEU A 19 6.46 -9.03 -3.00
N ALA A 20 6.85 -10.29 -2.85
CA ALA A 20 6.08 -11.41 -3.36
C ALA A 20 4.71 -11.48 -2.68
N TRP A 21 4.67 -11.35 -1.37
CA TRP A 21 3.42 -11.36 -0.61
C TRP A 21 2.51 -10.20 -1.01
N LEU A 22 3.06 -8.99 -1.16
CA LEU A 22 2.29 -7.83 -1.57
C LEU A 22 1.66 -8.04 -2.95
N LYS A 23 2.43 -8.53 -3.91
CA LYS A 23 1.95 -8.73 -5.28
C LYS A 23 0.97 -9.89 -5.40
N ASP A 24 1.21 -10.98 -4.68
CA ASP A 24 0.47 -12.22 -4.86
C ASP A 24 -0.75 -12.32 -3.95
N GLU A 25 -0.74 -11.67 -2.78
CA GLU A 25 -1.79 -11.78 -1.80
C GLU A 25 -2.41 -10.45 -1.37
N HIS A 26 -1.60 -9.50 -0.91
CA HIS A 26 -2.13 -8.28 -0.31
C HIS A 26 -2.84 -7.36 -1.31
N ILE A 27 -2.17 -7.01 -2.40
CA ILE A 27 -2.76 -6.14 -3.42
C ILE A 27 -4.01 -6.79 -4.04
N PRO A 28 -4.00 -8.08 -4.39
CA PRO A 28 -5.22 -8.74 -4.85
C PRO A 28 -6.37 -8.69 -3.84
N GLU A 29 -6.09 -8.83 -2.54
CA GLU A 29 -7.14 -8.69 -1.52
C GLU A 29 -7.72 -7.28 -1.47
N VAL A 30 -6.86 -6.26 -1.56
CA VAL A 30 -7.32 -4.86 -1.62
C VAL A 30 -8.21 -4.66 -2.84
N MET A 31 -7.77 -5.13 -4.00
CA MET A 31 -8.53 -4.98 -5.24
C MET A 31 -9.84 -5.78 -5.24
N SER A 32 -9.89 -6.91 -4.52
CA SER A 32 -11.09 -7.74 -4.44
C SER A 32 -12.25 -7.06 -3.70
N THR A 33 -12.00 -5.97 -3.00
CA THR A 33 -13.06 -5.19 -2.36
C THR A 33 -13.94 -4.48 -3.38
N ASN A 34 -13.49 -4.35 -4.63
CA ASN A 34 -14.16 -3.66 -5.74
C ASN A 34 -14.38 -2.16 -5.50
N LEU A 35 -13.60 -1.57 -4.59
CA LEU A 35 -13.68 -0.14 -4.26
C LEU A 35 -12.63 0.68 -4.99
N PHE A 36 -11.65 0.02 -5.63
CA PHE A 36 -10.62 0.65 -6.44
C PHE A 36 -10.69 0.14 -7.87
N ILE A 37 -10.41 1.01 -8.83
CA ILE A 37 -10.51 0.70 -10.26
C ILE A 37 -9.26 -0.01 -10.75
N GLU A 38 -8.09 0.48 -10.35
CA GLU A 38 -6.79 -0.03 -10.77
C GLU A 38 -5.74 0.30 -9.73
N HIS A 39 -4.60 -0.35 -9.85
CA HIS A 39 -3.46 -0.07 -8.99
C HIS A 39 -2.18 -0.03 -9.82
N HIS A 40 -1.18 0.69 -9.30
CA HIS A 40 0.17 0.75 -9.86
C HIS A 40 1.16 0.69 -8.71
N MET A 41 2.29 0.02 -8.94
CA MET A 41 3.35 -0.09 -7.95
C MET A 41 4.66 0.41 -8.53
N TYR A 42 5.34 1.27 -7.76
CA TYR A 42 6.60 1.90 -8.16
C TYR A 42 7.66 1.69 -7.10
N LYS A 43 8.91 1.50 -7.53
CA LYS A 43 10.04 1.57 -6.61
C LYS A 43 10.46 3.02 -6.48
N VAL A 44 10.67 3.46 -5.24
CA VAL A 44 11.25 4.79 -4.99
C VAL A 44 12.76 4.67 -5.21
N VAL A 45 13.24 5.24 -6.32
CA VAL A 45 14.63 5.07 -6.75
C VAL A 45 15.59 6.08 -6.14
N GLU A 46 15.07 7.12 -5.51
CA GLU A 46 15.87 8.13 -4.86
C GLU A 46 15.21 8.56 -3.57
N SER A 47 15.88 8.29 -2.46
CA SER A 47 15.40 8.69 -1.15
C SER A 47 16.58 9.20 -0.33
N HIS A 48 16.44 10.41 0.20
CA HIS A 48 17.44 11.02 1.08
C HIS A 48 17.06 10.89 2.56
N ILE A 49 15.89 10.31 2.85
CA ILE A 49 15.33 10.26 4.19
C ILE A 49 15.74 8.98 4.92
N ASP A 50 15.57 7.85 4.27
CA ASP A 50 15.90 6.56 4.87
C ASP A 50 16.66 5.71 3.87
N ARG A 51 17.91 5.39 4.19
CA ARG A 51 18.77 4.55 3.35
C ARG A 51 18.92 3.14 3.89
N THR A 52 18.34 2.85 5.04
CA THR A 52 18.39 1.52 5.65
C THR A 52 17.29 0.60 5.13
N HIS A 53 16.27 1.16 4.50
CA HIS A 53 15.12 0.44 3.97
C HIS A 53 14.89 0.84 2.51
N ASN A 54 14.30 -0.07 1.76
CA ASN A 54 13.86 0.21 0.40
C ASN A 54 12.38 0.57 0.41
N SER A 55 12.02 1.57 -0.38
CA SER A 55 10.67 2.10 -0.41
C SER A 55 9.97 1.86 -1.74
N TYR A 56 8.68 1.60 -1.66
CA TYR A 56 7.81 1.35 -2.81
C TYR A 56 6.52 2.13 -2.62
N ALA A 57 5.97 2.67 -3.70
CA ALA A 57 4.70 3.37 -3.69
C ALA A 57 3.65 2.51 -4.39
N ILE A 58 2.55 2.22 -3.70
CA ILE A 58 1.42 1.51 -4.28
C ILE A 58 0.28 2.52 -4.39
N GLN A 59 -0.20 2.75 -5.60
CA GLN A 59 -1.24 3.73 -5.89
C GLN A 59 -2.51 3.02 -6.29
N TYR A 60 -3.58 3.23 -5.51
CA TYR A 60 -4.90 2.69 -5.81
C TYR A 60 -5.80 3.82 -6.29
N HIS A 61 -6.38 3.67 -7.48
CA HIS A 61 -7.26 4.67 -8.07
C HIS A 61 -8.70 4.42 -7.65
N MET A 62 -9.36 5.46 -7.16
CA MET A 62 -10.76 5.37 -6.73
C MET A 62 -11.60 6.48 -7.36
N GLU A 63 -12.88 6.18 -7.54
CA GLU A 63 -13.80 7.11 -8.21
C GLU A 63 -14.26 8.24 -7.29
N SER A 64 -14.39 7.97 -5.99
CA SER A 64 -14.94 8.94 -5.06
C SER A 64 -14.50 8.67 -3.64
N TRP A 65 -14.68 9.68 -2.79
CA TRP A 65 -14.45 9.53 -1.35
C TRP A 65 -15.42 8.55 -0.69
N ASP A 66 -16.63 8.41 -1.23
CA ASP A 66 -17.59 7.42 -0.72
C ASP A 66 -17.05 6.00 -0.82
N LYS A 67 -16.33 5.69 -1.89
CA LYS A 67 -15.66 4.40 -2.06
C LYS A 67 -14.60 4.19 -0.99
N PHE A 68 -13.81 5.23 -0.70
CA PHE A 68 -12.79 5.15 0.32
C PHE A 68 -13.39 5.01 1.72
N ASP A 69 -14.49 5.69 2.00
CA ASP A 69 -15.19 5.56 3.29
C ASP A 69 -15.65 4.12 3.52
N LYS A 70 -16.17 3.47 2.48
CA LYS A 70 -16.55 2.06 2.54
C LYS A 70 -15.35 1.16 2.79
N TYR A 71 -14.24 1.46 2.14
CA TYR A 71 -13.00 0.72 2.33
C TYR A 71 -12.52 0.82 3.77
N THR A 72 -12.45 2.03 4.31
CA THR A 72 -12.01 2.29 5.68
C THR A 72 -12.92 1.59 6.69
N LYS A 73 -14.23 1.68 6.47
CA LYS A 73 -15.22 1.13 7.40
C LYS A 73 -15.23 -0.41 7.42
N ASN A 74 -15.07 -1.04 6.25
CA ASN A 74 -15.34 -2.47 6.10
C ASN A 74 -14.10 -3.34 5.88
N HIS A 75 -12.97 -2.78 5.45
CA HIS A 75 -11.83 -3.58 4.97
C HIS A 75 -10.47 -3.16 5.52
N ALA A 76 -10.22 -1.85 5.68
CA ALA A 76 -8.87 -1.35 5.93
C ALA A 76 -8.21 -1.93 7.17
N ASP A 77 -8.92 -1.97 8.29
CA ASP A 77 -8.35 -2.44 9.56
C ASP A 77 -7.90 -3.89 9.48
N GLY A 78 -8.72 -4.75 8.90
CA GLY A 78 -8.39 -6.16 8.75
C GLY A 78 -7.17 -6.39 7.85
N LEU A 79 -7.09 -5.65 6.74
CA LEU A 79 -5.97 -5.75 5.81
C LEU A 79 -4.67 -5.21 6.41
N ARG A 80 -4.74 -4.09 7.13
CA ARG A 80 -3.58 -3.52 7.83
C ARG A 80 -3.09 -4.44 8.92
N GLN A 81 -4.01 -5.06 9.66
CA GLN A 81 -3.66 -6.00 10.73
C GLN A 81 -2.91 -7.21 10.21
N LYS A 82 -3.29 -7.75 9.07
CA LYS A 82 -2.56 -8.86 8.43
C LYS A 82 -1.10 -8.49 8.13
N THR A 83 -0.86 -7.27 7.64
CA THR A 83 0.49 -6.79 7.35
C THR A 83 1.30 -6.66 8.63
N ILE A 84 0.72 -6.07 9.68
CA ILE A 84 1.37 -5.88 10.97
C ILE A 84 1.73 -7.21 11.61
N GLU A 85 0.82 -8.17 11.58
CA GLU A 85 1.07 -9.51 12.14
C GLU A 85 2.19 -10.24 11.41
N LYS A 86 2.28 -10.04 10.10
CA LYS A 86 3.26 -10.74 9.27
C LYS A 86 4.66 -10.13 9.38
N TYR A 87 4.78 -8.82 9.37
CA TYR A 87 6.07 -8.14 9.26
C TYR A 87 6.40 -7.16 10.40
N GLY A 88 5.41 -6.74 11.17
CA GLY A 88 5.64 -5.81 12.28
C GLY A 88 6.36 -4.55 11.82
N GLU A 89 7.41 -4.18 12.53
CA GLU A 89 8.19 -2.97 12.26
C GLU A 89 9.10 -3.06 11.04
N ASN A 90 9.26 -4.26 10.48
CA ASN A 90 10.10 -4.45 9.28
C ASN A 90 9.44 -3.96 8.01
N LEU A 91 8.16 -3.61 8.06
CA LEU A 91 7.44 -3.00 6.96
C LEU A 91 6.57 -1.88 7.52
N LEU A 92 6.92 -0.64 7.19
CA LEU A 92 6.19 0.55 7.63
C LEU A 92 5.43 1.14 6.44
N ALA A 93 4.25 1.67 6.70
CA ALA A 93 3.40 2.23 5.67
C ALA A 93 3.01 3.67 6.00
N PHE A 94 3.10 4.53 5.00
CA PHE A 94 2.67 5.93 5.05
C PHE A 94 1.63 6.15 3.97
N ARG A 95 0.55 6.83 4.31
CA ARG A 95 -0.59 7.00 3.43
C ARG A 95 -0.81 8.46 3.08
N THR A 96 -0.98 8.72 1.78
CA THR A 96 -1.30 10.05 1.27
C THR A 96 -2.37 9.92 0.21
N PHE A 97 -3.06 11.01 -0.04
CA PHE A 97 -4.05 11.07 -1.12
C PHE A 97 -3.54 12.03 -2.17
N LEU A 98 -3.67 11.61 -3.43
CA LEU A 98 -3.23 12.39 -4.57
C LEU A 98 -4.42 12.69 -5.46
N GLU A 99 -4.46 13.88 -5.99
CA GLU A 99 -5.46 14.28 -6.96
C GLU A 99 -4.72 14.93 -8.13
N LYS A 100 -5.14 14.61 -9.34
CA LYS A 100 -4.51 15.22 -10.51
C LYS A 100 -4.76 16.72 -10.50
N PHE A 101 -3.68 17.45 -10.59
CA PHE A 101 -3.71 18.91 -10.56
C PHE A 101 -4.10 19.52 -11.90
#